data_1494aa214c8bb2fdcc6045d50d4386c6
#
_entry.id   1494aa214c8bb2fdcc6045d50d4386c6
#
_cell.length_a   1.000
_cell.length_b   1.000
_cell.length_c   1.000
_cell.angle_alpha   90.00
_cell.angle_beta   90.00
_cell.angle_gamma   90.00
#
_symmetry.space_group_name_H-M   'P 1'
#
loop_
_entity.id
_entity.type
_entity.pdbx_description
1 polymer ?
#
loop_
_entity_poly.entity_id
_entity_poly.type
_entity_poly.pdbx_seq_one_letter_code
_entity_poly.pdbx_strand_id
1 'polypeptide(L)'
;QLLAFILAAKFRKPLPIILGILVATLVNHGFAGAAGAFVTTLLSPDTLRWILGLSFIAMAIWTLIPDKLDEDDATLARYGVFTTTVMAFFMAEMGDKTQIATVALAAQYQALIAVVAGTTLGMMIANVPAVILGNRIADRMPTRLVHAIAACIFAVLGMATLLGAGKGFGF
;
A
#
# COMPACT_ATOMS: atom_id res chain seq x y z
N GLN A 1 1.13 2.87 9.23
CA GLN A 1 1.07 2.33 10.63
C GLN A 1 1.17 3.42 11.69
N LEU A 2 2.14 4.33 11.60
CA LEU A 2 2.32 5.39 12.61
C LEU A 2 1.08 6.30 12.70
N LEU A 3 0.45 6.67 11.57
CA LEU A 3 -0.81 7.40 11.55
C LEU A 3 -1.93 6.62 12.28
N ALA A 4 -2.00 5.29 12.08
CA ALA A 4 -2.96 4.43 12.79
C ALA A 4 -2.76 4.49 14.31
N PHE A 5 -1.51 4.45 14.78
CA PHE A 5 -1.18 4.63 16.21
C PHE A 5 -1.60 6.00 16.73
N ILE A 6 -1.28 7.07 16.00
CA ILE A 6 -1.65 8.45 16.41
C ILE A 6 -3.16 8.60 16.55
N LEU A 7 -3.93 8.13 15.55
CA LEU A 7 -5.39 8.18 15.59
C LEU A 7 -5.96 7.31 16.72
N ALA A 8 -5.41 6.12 16.94
CA ALA A 8 -5.82 5.23 18.03
C ALA A 8 -5.55 5.86 19.40
N ALA A 9 -4.39 6.47 19.60
CA ALA A 9 -4.04 7.17 20.84
C ALA A 9 -4.94 8.39 21.07
N LYS A 10 -5.21 9.17 20.00
CA LYS A 10 -6.01 10.41 20.08
C LYS A 10 -7.49 10.14 20.32
N PHE A 11 -8.10 9.23 19.59
CA PHE A 11 -9.55 9.04 19.61
C PHE A 11 -10.02 7.89 20.48
N ARG A 12 -9.18 6.87 20.75
CA ARG A 12 -9.49 5.69 21.55
C ARG A 12 -10.76 4.95 21.12
N LYS A 13 -11.10 5.01 19.84
CA LYS A 13 -12.26 4.35 19.22
C LYS A 13 -11.80 3.46 18.07
N PRO A 14 -11.40 2.21 18.33
CA PRO A 14 -10.75 1.36 17.32
C PRO A 14 -11.64 1.06 16.12
N LEU A 15 -12.91 0.74 16.32
CA LEU A 15 -13.80 0.35 15.22
C LEU A 15 -13.96 1.40 14.12
N PRO A 16 -14.33 2.68 14.43
CA PRO A 16 -14.43 3.70 13.38
C PRO A 16 -13.08 4.02 12.73
N ILE A 17 -11.96 3.86 13.43
CA ILE A 17 -10.62 4.01 12.84
C ILE A 17 -10.35 2.88 11.85
N ILE A 18 -10.57 1.62 12.24
CA ILE A 18 -10.36 0.45 11.36
C ILE A 18 -11.22 0.55 10.10
N LEU A 19 -12.50 0.91 10.25
CA LEU A 19 -13.40 1.09 9.11
C LEU A 19 -12.96 2.27 8.22
N GLY A 20 -12.48 3.35 8.83
CA GLY A 20 -11.95 4.50 8.09
C GLY A 20 -10.71 4.14 7.27
N ILE A 21 -9.77 3.40 7.86
CA ILE A 21 -8.59 2.87 7.16
C ILE A 21 -9.04 1.97 6.00
N LEU A 22 -9.96 1.03 6.24
CA LEU A 22 -10.46 0.13 5.20
C LEU A 22 -11.04 0.89 4.01
N VAL A 23 -11.89 1.87 4.26
CA VAL A 23 -12.51 2.67 3.19
C VAL A 23 -11.47 3.50 2.43
N ALA A 24 -10.58 4.19 3.14
CA ALA A 24 -9.51 4.98 2.52
C ALA A 24 -8.62 4.11 1.62
N THR A 25 -8.19 2.96 2.12
CA THR A 25 -7.33 2.03 1.40
C THR A 25 -8.04 1.42 0.19
N LEU A 26 -9.30 0.99 0.32
CA LEU A 26 -10.08 0.47 -0.81
C LEU A 26 -10.22 1.51 -1.93
N VAL A 27 -10.47 2.76 -1.58
CA VAL A 27 -10.60 3.84 -2.58
C VAL A 27 -9.25 4.10 -3.25
N ASN A 28 -8.18 4.28 -2.48
CA ASN A 28 -6.84 4.54 -3.03
C ASN A 28 -6.33 3.38 -3.90
N HIS A 29 -6.44 2.15 -3.41
CA HIS A 29 -5.99 0.98 -4.15
C HIS A 29 -6.90 0.66 -5.34
N GLY A 30 -8.20 0.99 -5.24
CA GLY A 30 -9.13 0.91 -6.36
C GLY A 30 -8.74 1.83 -7.51
N PHE A 31 -8.44 3.11 -7.22
CA PHE A 31 -7.94 4.05 -8.22
C PHE A 31 -6.58 3.63 -8.78
N ALA A 32 -5.64 3.23 -7.91
CA ALA A 32 -4.33 2.78 -8.33
C ALA A 32 -4.41 1.53 -9.22
N GLY A 33 -5.21 0.55 -8.82
CA GLY A 33 -5.44 -0.66 -9.60
C GLY A 33 -6.09 -0.39 -10.95
N ALA A 34 -7.09 0.49 -10.99
CA ALA A 34 -7.72 0.91 -12.25
C ALA A 34 -6.71 1.62 -13.17
N ALA A 35 -5.86 2.50 -12.63
CA ALA A 35 -4.80 3.14 -13.38
C ALA A 35 -3.80 2.11 -13.93
N GLY A 36 -3.39 1.13 -13.12
CA GLY A 36 -2.52 0.04 -13.56
C GLY A 36 -3.14 -0.79 -14.68
N ALA A 37 -4.41 -1.18 -14.55
CA ALA A 37 -5.12 -1.91 -15.59
C ALA A 37 -5.25 -1.07 -16.89
N PHE A 38 -5.48 0.24 -16.78
CA PHE A 38 -5.56 1.13 -17.94
C PHE A 38 -4.23 1.25 -18.69
N VAL A 39 -3.11 1.34 -17.96
CA VAL A 39 -1.77 1.43 -18.57
C VAL A 39 -1.49 0.23 -19.49
N THR A 40 -1.99 -0.96 -19.16
CA THR A 40 -1.81 -2.15 -20.01
C THR A 40 -2.46 -2.03 -21.38
N THR A 41 -3.47 -1.19 -21.53
CA THR A 41 -4.17 -0.97 -22.82
C THR A 41 -3.39 -0.02 -23.76
N LEU A 42 -2.46 0.76 -23.21
CA LEU A 42 -1.71 1.79 -23.94
C LEU A 42 -0.32 1.34 -24.38
N LEU A 43 0.25 0.34 -23.72
CA LEU A 43 1.64 -0.05 -23.90
C LEU A 43 1.76 -1.42 -24.58
N SER A 44 2.79 -1.59 -25.40
CA SER A 44 3.12 -2.90 -25.97
C SER A 44 3.59 -3.86 -24.86
N PRO A 45 3.39 -5.18 -25.00
CA PRO A 45 3.79 -6.17 -23.99
C PRO A 45 5.28 -6.07 -23.61
N ASP A 46 6.17 -5.81 -24.57
CA ASP A 46 7.59 -5.66 -24.30
C ASP A 46 7.92 -4.38 -23.52
N THR A 47 7.31 -3.26 -23.89
CA THR A 47 7.45 -2.01 -23.15
C THR A 47 6.93 -2.15 -21.72
N LEU A 48 5.75 -2.77 -21.57
CA LEU A 48 5.15 -3.03 -20.27
C LEU A 48 6.05 -3.89 -19.38
N ARG A 49 6.61 -4.96 -19.91
CA ARG A 49 7.55 -5.83 -19.20
C ARG A 49 8.75 -5.06 -18.63
N TRP A 50 9.38 -4.20 -19.44
CA TRP A 50 10.52 -3.41 -18.99
C TRP A 50 10.13 -2.39 -17.93
N ILE A 51 9.02 -1.65 -18.13
CA ILE A 51 8.53 -0.66 -17.18
C ILE A 51 8.19 -1.34 -15.84
N LEU A 52 7.43 -2.44 -15.86
CA LEU A 52 7.02 -3.14 -14.64
C LEU A 52 8.22 -3.76 -13.92
N GLY A 53 9.09 -4.46 -14.65
CA GLY A 53 10.28 -5.06 -14.05
C GLY A 53 11.18 -4.04 -13.37
N LEU A 54 11.45 -2.91 -14.03
CA LEU A 54 12.24 -1.81 -13.46
C LEU A 54 11.50 -1.14 -12.29
N SER A 55 10.17 -0.97 -12.36
CA SER A 55 9.40 -0.39 -11.26
C SER A 55 9.42 -1.28 -10.03
N PHE A 56 9.32 -2.60 -10.16
CA PHE A 56 9.45 -3.52 -9.03
C PHE A 56 10.86 -3.49 -8.41
N ILE A 57 11.92 -3.38 -9.21
CA ILE A 57 13.28 -3.22 -8.68
C ILE A 57 13.41 -1.87 -7.95
N ALA A 58 12.89 -0.79 -8.52
CA ALA A 58 12.86 0.51 -7.84
C ALA A 58 12.09 0.46 -6.53
N MET A 59 10.94 -0.24 -6.49
CA MET A 59 10.17 -0.47 -5.27
C MET A 59 10.94 -1.28 -4.22
N ALA A 60 11.72 -2.28 -4.64
CA ALA A 60 12.57 -3.05 -3.72
C ALA A 60 13.55 -2.13 -2.99
N ILE A 61 14.21 -1.22 -3.72
CA ILE A 61 15.15 -0.25 -3.16
C ILE A 61 14.41 0.76 -2.27
N TRP A 62 13.31 1.32 -2.76
CA TRP A 62 12.54 2.33 -2.02
C TRP A 62 11.93 1.80 -0.72
N THR A 63 11.49 0.55 -0.70
CA THR A 63 10.93 -0.09 0.50
C THR A 63 11.94 -0.18 1.65
N LEU A 64 13.24 -0.17 1.36
CA LEU A 64 14.29 -0.14 2.38
C LEU A 64 14.47 1.25 3.03
N ILE A 65 13.94 2.32 2.42
CA ILE A 65 14.00 3.68 2.96
C ILE A 65 12.82 3.87 3.92
N PRO A 66 13.05 4.21 5.20
CA PRO A 66 11.97 4.46 6.16
C PRO A 66 11.09 5.64 5.73
N ASP A 67 9.79 5.50 5.93
CA ASP A 67 8.84 6.57 5.67
C ASP A 67 8.89 7.63 6.77
N LYS A 68 8.75 8.91 6.39
CA LYS A 68 8.58 10.02 7.31
C LYS A 68 7.13 10.47 7.27
N LEU A 69 6.56 10.81 8.43
CA LEU A 69 5.24 11.42 8.50
C LEU A 69 5.38 12.93 8.45
N ASP A 70 4.53 13.57 7.66
CA ASP A 70 4.29 14.99 7.76
C ASP A 70 3.27 15.25 8.88
N GLU A 71 3.58 16.16 9.81
CA GLU A 71 2.82 16.37 11.06
C GLU A 71 1.50 17.17 10.90
N ASP A 72 1.09 17.50 9.67
CA ASP A 72 0.01 18.47 9.40
C ASP A 72 -1.44 17.96 9.58
N ASP A 73 -1.66 16.71 9.97
CA ASP A 73 -3.00 16.09 9.99
C ASP A 73 -3.89 16.42 11.22
N ALA A 74 -3.50 17.38 12.07
CA ALA A 74 -4.22 17.65 13.32
C ALA A 74 -5.57 18.39 13.16
N THR A 75 -5.86 18.95 11.99
CA THR A 75 -7.02 19.87 11.78
C THR A 75 -8.35 19.17 11.47
N LEU A 76 -8.34 17.90 11.13
CA LEU A 76 -9.53 17.17 10.66
C LEU A 76 -10.46 16.63 11.77
N ALA A 77 -10.14 16.85 13.05
CA ALA A 77 -10.90 16.30 14.19
C ALA A 77 -12.37 16.76 14.29
N ARG A 78 -12.79 17.76 13.50
CA ARG A 78 -14.15 18.34 13.51
C ARG A 78 -15.22 17.43 12.89
N TYR A 79 -14.85 16.47 12.06
CA TYR A 79 -15.78 15.68 11.23
C TYR A 79 -16.11 14.28 11.79
N GLY A 80 -15.74 14.00 13.03
CA GLY A 80 -15.91 12.69 13.64
C GLY A 80 -14.78 11.69 13.30
N VAL A 81 -14.59 10.69 14.13
CA VAL A 81 -13.43 9.77 14.07
C VAL A 81 -13.33 9.04 12.74
N PHE A 82 -14.43 8.51 12.23
CA PHE A 82 -14.46 7.77 10.96
C PHE A 82 -14.03 8.67 9.78
N THR A 83 -14.69 9.82 9.61
CA THR A 83 -14.41 10.73 8.49
C THR A 83 -13.00 11.29 8.57
N THR A 84 -12.55 11.67 9.78
CA THR A 84 -11.17 12.10 10.01
C THR A 84 -10.18 11.03 9.60
N THR A 85 -10.43 9.76 9.96
CA THR A 85 -9.55 8.65 9.61
C THR A 85 -9.54 8.42 8.09
N VAL A 86 -10.71 8.44 7.45
CA VAL A 86 -10.79 8.28 5.97
C VAL A 86 -9.96 9.36 5.28
N MET A 87 -10.16 10.63 5.65
CA MET A 87 -9.45 11.74 5.01
C MET A 87 -7.94 11.68 5.29
N ALA A 88 -7.53 11.48 6.54
CA ALA A 88 -6.13 11.43 6.92
C ALA A 88 -5.40 10.26 6.22
N PHE A 89 -5.98 9.06 6.22
CA PHE A 89 -5.39 7.91 5.52
C PHE A 89 -5.40 8.08 4.01
N PHE A 90 -6.49 8.59 3.43
CA PHE A 90 -6.55 8.86 2.00
C PHE A 90 -5.42 9.79 1.56
N MET A 91 -5.22 10.89 2.30
CA MET A 91 -4.16 11.87 2.00
C MET A 91 -2.75 11.29 2.22
N ALA A 92 -2.54 10.59 3.33
CA ALA A 92 -1.25 9.99 3.66
C ALA A 92 -0.81 8.87 2.71
N GLU A 93 -1.79 8.11 2.15
CA GLU A 93 -1.52 7.05 1.18
C GLU A 93 -1.42 7.56 -0.26
N MET A 94 -1.82 8.81 -0.52
CA MET A 94 -1.76 9.38 -1.86
C MET A 94 -0.31 9.59 -2.30
N GLY A 95 0.14 8.84 -3.32
CA GLY A 95 1.54 8.85 -3.78
C GLY A 95 2.49 7.99 -2.96
N ASP A 96 1.98 7.22 -1.97
CA ASP A 96 2.79 6.30 -1.20
C ASP A 96 3.26 5.08 -2.01
N LYS A 97 4.28 4.40 -1.50
CA LYS A 97 4.87 3.18 -2.08
C LYS A 97 3.82 2.10 -2.36
N THR A 98 2.85 1.93 -1.45
CA THR A 98 1.80 0.91 -1.59
C THR A 98 0.86 1.21 -2.76
N GLN A 99 0.58 2.49 -3.03
CA GLN A 99 -0.22 2.90 -4.18
C GLN A 99 0.51 2.60 -5.49
N ILE A 100 1.80 2.95 -5.58
CA ILE A 100 2.63 2.67 -6.76
C ILE A 100 2.79 1.17 -6.98
N ALA A 101 3.01 0.40 -5.89
CA ALA A 101 3.05 -1.06 -5.95
C ALA A 101 1.73 -1.64 -6.46
N THR A 102 0.59 -1.09 -6.04
CA THR A 102 -0.74 -1.53 -6.50
C THR A 102 -0.94 -1.28 -7.99
N VAL A 103 -0.50 -0.11 -8.51
CA VAL A 103 -0.49 0.18 -9.95
C VAL A 103 0.31 -0.88 -10.71
N ALA A 104 1.55 -1.15 -10.26
CA ALA A 104 2.44 -2.10 -10.92
C ALA A 104 1.88 -3.54 -10.86
N LEU A 105 1.35 -3.97 -9.71
CA LEU A 105 0.74 -5.29 -9.55
C LEU A 105 -0.51 -5.44 -10.42
N ALA A 106 -1.38 -4.43 -10.49
CA ALA A 106 -2.57 -4.48 -11.31
C ALA A 106 -2.24 -4.54 -12.81
N ALA A 107 -1.22 -3.81 -13.24
CA ALA A 107 -0.70 -3.89 -14.60
C ALA A 107 -0.07 -5.26 -14.90
N GLN A 108 0.68 -5.82 -13.95
CA GLN A 108 1.35 -7.12 -14.12
C GLN A 108 0.36 -8.28 -14.19
N TYR A 109 -0.60 -8.34 -13.27
CA TYR A 109 -1.46 -9.52 -13.12
C TYR A 109 -2.82 -9.38 -13.82
N GLN A 110 -3.19 -8.20 -14.30
CA GLN A 110 -4.46 -7.89 -14.97
C GLN A 110 -5.71 -8.37 -14.20
N ALA A 111 -5.58 -8.58 -12.90
CA ALA A 111 -6.59 -9.10 -11.99
C ALA A 111 -6.97 -8.03 -10.96
N LEU A 112 -7.61 -6.95 -11.42
CA LEU A 112 -7.91 -5.75 -10.62
C LEU A 112 -8.50 -6.08 -9.25
N ILE A 113 -9.55 -6.90 -9.19
CA ILE A 113 -10.23 -7.21 -7.93
C ILE A 113 -9.31 -7.95 -6.97
N ALA A 114 -8.56 -8.95 -7.47
CA ALA A 114 -7.64 -9.73 -6.64
C ALA A 114 -6.49 -8.87 -6.11
N VAL A 115 -5.95 -7.98 -6.95
CA VAL A 115 -4.87 -7.07 -6.55
C VAL A 115 -5.38 -6.07 -5.50
N VAL A 116 -6.50 -5.41 -5.74
CA VAL A 116 -7.08 -4.44 -4.78
C VAL A 116 -7.43 -5.12 -3.46
N ALA A 117 -8.04 -6.31 -3.52
CA ALA A 117 -8.35 -7.08 -2.31
C ALA A 117 -7.08 -7.48 -1.55
N GLY A 118 -6.07 -8.01 -2.24
CA GLY A 118 -4.81 -8.45 -1.64
C GLY A 118 -4.03 -7.32 -1.01
N THR A 119 -3.87 -6.19 -1.72
CA THR A 119 -3.15 -5.01 -1.21
C THR A 119 -3.91 -4.35 -0.05
N THR A 120 -5.25 -4.30 -0.12
CA THR A 120 -6.09 -3.81 0.99
C THR A 120 -5.99 -4.72 2.22
N LEU A 121 -6.06 -6.05 2.04
CA LEU A 121 -5.87 -6.99 3.15
C LEU A 121 -4.49 -6.86 3.78
N GLY A 122 -3.44 -6.73 2.98
CA GLY A 122 -2.09 -6.48 3.47
C GLY A 122 -2.00 -5.21 4.33
N MET A 123 -2.62 -4.13 3.87
CA MET A 123 -2.69 -2.87 4.60
C MET A 123 -3.49 -3.02 5.92
N MET A 124 -4.60 -3.77 5.91
CA MET A 124 -5.38 -4.05 7.12
C MET A 124 -4.61 -4.90 8.12
N ILE A 125 -3.89 -5.94 7.66
CA ILE A 125 -3.03 -6.77 8.51
C ILE A 125 -1.94 -5.93 9.20
N ALA A 126 -1.42 -4.90 8.53
CA ALA A 126 -0.43 -4.00 9.09
C ALA A 126 -1.03 -2.98 10.08
N ASN A 127 -2.20 -2.41 9.77
CA ASN A 127 -2.76 -1.29 10.52
C ASN A 127 -3.73 -1.70 11.64
N VAL A 128 -4.49 -2.81 11.51
CA VAL A 128 -5.44 -3.24 12.55
C VAL A 128 -4.76 -3.56 13.87
N PRO A 129 -3.65 -4.32 13.92
CA PRO A 129 -2.90 -4.49 15.15
C PRO A 129 -2.42 -3.16 15.74
N ALA A 130 -1.96 -2.23 14.92
CA ALA A 130 -1.53 -0.91 15.36
C ALA A 130 -2.65 -0.13 16.05
N VAL A 131 -3.88 -0.19 15.50
CA VAL A 131 -5.05 0.46 16.10
C VAL A 131 -5.48 -0.21 17.41
N ILE A 132 -5.50 -1.56 17.45
CA ILE A 132 -5.99 -2.31 18.63
C ILE A 132 -5.01 -2.21 19.80
N LEU A 133 -3.72 -2.33 19.52
CA LEU A 133 -2.67 -2.44 20.53
C LEU A 133 -2.13 -1.08 20.96
N GLY A 134 -2.43 -0.03 20.19
CA GLY A 134 -2.03 1.34 20.48
C GLY A 134 -0.52 1.46 20.75
N ASN A 135 -0.13 2.44 21.57
CA ASN A 135 1.28 2.74 21.86
C ASN A 135 2.09 1.62 22.53
N ARG A 136 1.44 0.56 23.04
CA ARG A 136 2.14 -0.51 23.79
C ARG A 136 3.00 -1.44 22.92
N ILE A 137 2.78 -1.48 21.61
CA ILE A 137 3.49 -2.41 20.69
C ILE A 137 4.22 -1.66 19.57
N ALA A 138 4.00 -0.37 19.38
CA ALA A 138 4.69 0.42 18.36
C ALA A 138 6.23 0.19 18.38
N ASP A 139 6.80 0.17 19.59
CA ASP A 139 8.25 0.01 19.78
C ASP A 139 8.77 -1.43 19.59
N ARG A 140 7.86 -2.42 19.47
CA ARG A 140 8.21 -3.84 19.37
C ARG A 140 8.03 -4.45 17.99
N MET A 141 7.44 -3.73 17.05
CA MET A 141 7.26 -4.25 15.68
C MET A 141 8.60 -4.26 14.92
N PRO A 142 9.02 -5.41 14.38
CA PRO A 142 10.27 -5.54 13.62
C PRO A 142 10.10 -4.95 12.21
N THR A 143 9.83 -3.65 12.11
CA THR A 143 9.58 -2.95 10.84
C THR A 143 10.70 -3.16 9.83
N ARG A 144 11.97 -3.20 10.29
CA ARG A 144 13.12 -3.48 9.42
C ARG A 144 13.03 -4.85 8.75
N LEU A 145 12.59 -5.87 9.49
CA LEU A 145 12.42 -7.22 8.96
C LEU A 145 11.28 -7.26 7.92
N VAL A 146 10.16 -6.60 8.22
CA VAL A 146 9.02 -6.52 7.29
C VAL A 146 9.43 -5.81 5.99
N HIS A 147 10.14 -4.68 6.08
CA HIS A 147 10.65 -3.97 4.91
C HIS A 147 11.66 -4.81 4.12
N ALA A 148 12.55 -5.55 4.79
CA ALA A 148 13.51 -6.43 4.11
C ALA A 148 12.80 -7.56 3.35
N ILE A 149 11.80 -8.20 3.96
CA ILE A 149 11.00 -9.25 3.30
C ILE A 149 10.25 -8.66 2.09
N ALA A 150 9.60 -7.51 2.24
CA ALA A 150 8.89 -6.84 1.15
C ALA A 150 9.85 -6.46 0.01
N ALA A 151 11.03 -5.93 0.32
CA ALA A 151 12.04 -5.60 -0.66
C ALA A 151 12.53 -6.85 -1.43
N CYS A 152 12.74 -7.98 -0.74
CA CYS A 152 13.08 -9.25 -1.38
C CYS A 152 11.97 -9.71 -2.34
N ILE A 153 10.69 -9.63 -1.92
CA ILE A 153 9.56 -10.00 -2.76
C ILE A 153 9.52 -9.12 -4.02
N PHE A 154 9.64 -7.81 -3.89
CA PHE A 154 9.68 -6.90 -5.04
C PHE A 154 10.88 -7.16 -5.96
N ALA A 155 12.05 -7.45 -5.41
CA ALA A 155 13.23 -7.79 -6.19
C ALA A 155 13.00 -9.08 -7.01
N VAL A 156 12.43 -10.12 -6.40
CA VAL A 156 12.09 -11.39 -7.08
C VAL A 156 11.07 -11.15 -8.18
N LEU A 157 10.00 -10.39 -7.90
CA LEU A 157 8.97 -10.04 -8.89
C LEU A 157 9.58 -9.26 -10.06
N GLY A 158 10.43 -8.27 -9.77
CA GLY A 158 11.10 -7.47 -10.79
C GLY A 158 11.99 -8.31 -11.69
N MET A 159 12.83 -9.16 -11.11
CA MET A 159 13.68 -10.08 -11.85
C MET A 159 12.86 -11.08 -12.69
N ALA A 160 11.83 -11.69 -12.12
CA ALA A 160 10.96 -12.62 -12.83
C ALA A 160 10.27 -11.95 -14.02
N THR A 161 9.77 -10.71 -13.84
CA THR A 161 9.14 -9.91 -14.90
C THR A 161 10.14 -9.58 -16.01
N LEU A 162 11.35 -9.10 -15.68
CA LEU A 162 12.40 -8.79 -16.67
C LEU A 162 12.84 -10.03 -17.46
N LEU A 163 12.97 -11.18 -16.80
CA LEU A 163 13.33 -12.44 -17.43
C LEU A 163 12.18 -13.07 -18.23
N GLY A 164 10.98 -12.49 -18.19
CA GLY A 164 9.80 -13.02 -18.88
C GLY A 164 9.29 -14.35 -18.30
N ALA A 165 9.61 -14.64 -17.04
CA ALA A 165 9.18 -15.88 -16.37
C ALA A 165 7.65 -15.97 -16.20
N GLY A 166 6.91 -14.86 -16.38
CA GLY A 166 5.44 -14.81 -16.37
C GLY A 166 4.75 -15.40 -17.59
N LYS A 167 5.47 -15.62 -18.70
CA LYS A 167 4.88 -16.17 -19.95
C LYS A 167 4.25 -17.56 -19.79
N GLY A 168 4.62 -18.31 -18.74
CA GLY A 168 4.03 -19.62 -18.42
C GLY A 168 2.77 -19.55 -17.53
N PHE A 169 2.46 -18.41 -16.96
CA PHE A 169 1.30 -18.18 -16.08
C PHE A 169 0.24 -17.23 -16.67
N GLY A 170 0.33 -16.93 -17.97
CA GLY A 170 -0.66 -16.11 -18.66
C GLY A 170 -0.41 -14.59 -18.54
N PHE A 171 0.84 -14.19 -18.30
CA PHE A 171 1.25 -12.78 -18.22
C PHE A 171 2.20 -12.39 -19.34
#